data_6c837d812210a534234a5b5ba2334198
#
_entry.id   6c837d812210a534234a5b5ba2334198
#
_cell.length_a   1.000
_cell.length_b   1.000
_cell.length_c   1.000
_cell.angle_alpha   90.00
_cell.angle_beta   90.00
_cell.angle_gamma   90.00
#
_symmetry.space_group_name_H-M   'P 1'
#
loop_
_entity.id
_entity.type
_entity.pdbx_description
1 polymer ?
#
loop_
_entity_poly.entity_id
_entity_poly.type
_entity_poly.pdbx_seq_one_letter_code
_entity_poly.pdbx_strand_id
1 'polypeptide(L)'
;MEYGNVTQVHFEPTQGCNASCPMCDRNVNGGEVNHHLTNASWSYTDFVNSVDPEFIEQLDFFYSCGNHGDPILCNDLIYIYEWMKRINPSLRILTTTNGGARSTQWWDDLAGLSEVNFSVDGLEDTNHLYRQGVNWKKVEENMATFCDAGGMAKWTFLVFRHNEHQVEDARKWSKVLGVKDFIVKKSGRYINTATLTEKTGHQAQNKKGEKQQYLEQPLDDKYKNKELPKFARIEKTYGSFDKYLEVCDIDCKALKKKEIYISAEGYTFPCCWLAGQPYKWWRKQKEGDVHDMIGDYDLINVKKTPLKQIIKGGFFNRVQDSWTKDRLKTCALKCNSYYDPFTAQWQ
;
A
#
# COMPACT_ATOMS: atom_id res chain seq x y z
N MET A 1 20.47 -5.18 5.33
CA MET A 1 19.72 -6.38 4.84
C MET A 1 20.60 -7.14 3.87
N GLU A 2 20.63 -8.47 3.93
CA GLU A 2 21.40 -9.29 2.98
C GLU A 2 20.47 -9.96 1.98
N TYR A 3 20.93 -10.13 0.74
CA TYR A 3 20.13 -10.71 -0.35
C TYR A 3 19.56 -12.09 -0.02
N GLY A 4 20.37 -13.00 0.51
CA GLY A 4 19.92 -14.35 0.89
C GLY A 4 18.96 -14.40 2.09
N ASN A 5 18.77 -13.29 2.79
CA ASN A 5 17.83 -13.18 3.91
C ASN A 5 16.47 -12.61 3.49
N VAL A 6 16.32 -12.13 2.25
CA VAL A 6 15.05 -11.60 1.76
C VAL A 6 14.09 -12.76 1.46
N THR A 7 13.01 -12.86 2.21
CA THR A 7 11.98 -13.91 2.01
C THR A 7 10.62 -13.32 1.63
N GLN A 8 10.49 -11.99 1.63
CA GLN A 8 9.24 -11.33 1.27
C GLN A 8 9.46 -10.19 0.27
N VAL A 9 8.56 -10.05 -0.68
CA VAL A 9 8.52 -8.93 -1.63
C VAL A 9 7.18 -8.23 -1.56
N HIS A 10 7.21 -6.91 -1.39
CA HIS A 10 6.07 -6.04 -1.66
C HIS A 10 6.24 -5.48 -3.08
N PHE A 11 5.37 -5.86 -3.97
CA PHE A 11 5.45 -5.58 -5.40
C PHE A 11 4.35 -4.63 -5.85
N GLU A 12 4.72 -3.56 -6.53
CA GLU A 12 3.78 -2.69 -7.24
C GLU A 12 3.84 -3.01 -8.75
N PRO A 13 2.89 -3.80 -9.28
CA PRO A 13 2.95 -4.24 -10.69
C PRO A 13 2.61 -3.15 -11.69
N THR A 14 1.89 -2.11 -11.26
CA THR A 14 1.48 -1.00 -12.13
C THR A 14 1.17 0.26 -11.33
N GLN A 15 1.35 1.42 -11.94
CA GLN A 15 0.82 2.70 -11.43
C GLN A 15 -0.60 2.99 -11.92
N GLY A 16 -1.16 2.13 -12.80
CA GLY A 16 -2.55 2.23 -13.26
C GLY A 16 -3.55 1.91 -12.15
N CYS A 17 -4.63 2.67 -12.05
CA CYS A 17 -5.74 2.42 -11.15
C CYS A 17 -7.04 2.97 -11.77
N ASN A 18 -8.15 2.22 -11.63
CA ASN A 18 -9.48 2.66 -12.05
C ASN A 18 -10.18 3.54 -11.00
N ALA A 19 -9.63 3.62 -9.77
CA ALA A 19 -10.16 4.43 -8.69
C ALA A 19 -9.39 5.76 -8.50
N SER A 20 -10.09 6.77 -7.96
CA SER A 20 -9.54 8.07 -7.57
C SER A 20 -9.80 8.34 -6.09
N CYS A 21 -9.29 7.46 -5.21
CA CYS A 21 -9.53 7.58 -3.76
C CYS A 21 -8.91 8.86 -3.20
N PRO A 22 -9.67 9.70 -2.43
CA PRO A 22 -9.21 11.01 -1.97
C PRO A 22 -7.97 11.03 -1.09
N MET A 23 -7.75 9.98 -0.30
CA MET A 23 -6.59 9.86 0.58
C MET A 23 -5.45 9.00 -0.03
N CYS A 24 -5.48 8.72 -1.33
CA CYS A 24 -4.43 7.98 -2.02
C CYS A 24 -3.42 8.94 -2.64
N ASP A 25 -2.11 8.71 -2.40
CA ASP A 25 -1.02 9.53 -2.97
C ASP A 25 -0.94 9.47 -4.52
N ARG A 26 -1.71 8.56 -5.16
CA ARG A 26 -1.88 8.53 -6.61
C ARG A 26 -2.60 9.76 -7.15
N ASN A 27 -3.49 10.34 -6.38
CA ASN A 27 -4.34 11.44 -6.84
C ASN A 27 -4.23 12.63 -5.89
N VAL A 28 -4.39 13.84 -6.42
CA VAL A 28 -4.49 15.06 -5.64
C VAL A 28 -5.88 15.12 -5.00
N ASN A 29 -6.00 14.65 -3.75
CA ASN A 29 -7.26 14.61 -2.98
C ASN A 29 -8.43 13.89 -3.69
N GLY A 30 -8.16 12.92 -4.57
CA GLY A 30 -9.15 12.24 -5.40
C GLY A 30 -9.39 12.86 -6.77
N GLY A 31 -8.73 13.97 -7.05
CA GLY A 31 -8.79 14.69 -8.34
C GLY A 31 -7.79 14.20 -9.38
N GLU A 32 -6.95 15.11 -9.87
CA GLU A 32 -5.94 14.81 -10.88
C GLU A 32 -4.95 13.74 -10.44
N VAL A 33 -4.42 13.01 -11.41
CA VAL A 33 -3.35 12.04 -11.15
C VAL A 33 -2.07 12.78 -10.78
N ASN A 34 -1.36 12.26 -9.80
CA ASN A 34 -0.07 12.76 -9.35
C ASN A 34 0.91 12.88 -10.54
N HIS A 35 1.37 14.09 -10.79
CA HIS A 35 2.21 14.43 -11.93
C HIS A 35 3.61 13.78 -11.94
N HIS A 36 4.04 13.20 -10.81
CA HIS A 36 5.29 12.45 -10.73
C HIS A 36 5.19 11.01 -11.28
N LEU A 37 3.97 10.52 -11.53
CA LEU A 37 3.75 9.17 -12.02
C LEU A 37 3.93 9.08 -13.53
N THR A 38 4.58 8.02 -13.98
CA THR A 38 4.89 7.76 -15.40
C THR A 38 3.88 6.81 -16.06
N ASN A 39 2.88 6.32 -15.31
CA ASN A 39 1.97 5.24 -15.69
C ASN A 39 2.70 3.92 -16.01
N ALA A 40 3.83 3.70 -15.37
CA ALA A 40 4.59 2.47 -15.53
C ALA A 40 3.77 1.24 -15.16
N SER A 41 4.04 0.15 -15.88
CA SER A 41 3.48 -1.18 -15.62
C SER A 41 4.51 -2.24 -16.00
N TRP A 42 4.57 -3.30 -15.24
CA TRP A 42 5.39 -4.45 -15.58
C TRP A 42 4.76 -5.26 -16.71
N SER A 43 5.58 -5.65 -17.66
CA SER A 43 5.27 -6.75 -18.58
C SER A 43 5.81 -8.07 -18.01
N TYR A 44 5.27 -9.18 -18.47
CA TYR A 44 5.82 -10.50 -18.15
C TYR A 44 7.29 -10.60 -18.56
N THR A 45 7.63 -10.15 -19.76
CA THR A 45 9.01 -10.18 -20.28
C THR A 45 9.97 -9.35 -19.41
N ASP A 46 9.57 -8.13 -19.03
CA ASP A 46 10.39 -7.32 -18.12
C ASP A 46 10.64 -8.02 -16.79
N PHE A 47 9.59 -8.66 -16.23
CA PHE A 47 9.68 -9.31 -14.94
C PHE A 47 10.64 -10.49 -14.96
N VAL A 48 10.49 -11.41 -15.92
CA VAL A 48 11.35 -12.60 -16.02
C VAL A 48 12.80 -12.29 -16.40
N ASN A 49 13.04 -11.16 -17.07
CA ASN A 49 14.39 -10.71 -17.41
C ASN A 49 15.07 -9.93 -16.26
N SER A 50 14.31 -9.46 -15.27
CA SER A 50 14.82 -8.60 -14.20
C SER A 50 14.92 -9.31 -12.84
N VAL A 51 14.18 -10.40 -12.65
CA VAL A 51 14.10 -11.13 -11.37
C VAL A 51 14.56 -12.56 -11.58
N ASP A 52 15.69 -12.90 -10.95
CA ASP A 52 16.28 -14.24 -11.08
C ASP A 52 15.35 -15.34 -10.51
N PRO A 53 15.25 -16.52 -11.17
CA PRO A 53 14.50 -17.65 -10.64
C PRO A 53 14.94 -18.05 -9.21
N GLU A 54 16.23 -18.06 -8.92
CA GLU A 54 16.77 -18.39 -7.59
C GLU A 54 16.25 -17.41 -6.51
N PHE A 55 15.98 -16.16 -6.88
CA PHE A 55 15.37 -15.21 -5.94
C PHE A 55 13.92 -15.60 -5.63
N ILE A 56 13.16 -16.08 -6.63
CA ILE A 56 11.78 -16.54 -6.43
C ILE A 56 11.75 -17.82 -5.57
N GLU A 57 12.70 -18.73 -5.74
CA GLU A 57 12.82 -19.97 -4.95
C GLU A 57 12.98 -19.71 -3.45
N GLN A 58 13.70 -18.63 -3.06
CA GLN A 58 13.92 -18.29 -1.64
C GLN A 58 12.75 -17.57 -0.96
N LEU A 59 11.71 -17.15 -1.72
CA LEU A 59 10.61 -16.36 -1.18
C LEU A 59 9.56 -17.22 -0.49
N ASP A 60 9.10 -16.78 0.69
CA ASP A 60 7.94 -17.32 1.40
C ASP A 60 6.65 -16.58 1.01
N PHE A 61 6.76 -15.28 0.72
CA PHE A 61 5.61 -14.41 0.52
C PHE A 61 5.84 -13.32 -0.53
N PHE A 62 4.86 -13.18 -1.43
CA PHE A 62 4.84 -12.13 -2.46
C PHE A 62 3.55 -11.32 -2.34
N TYR A 63 3.67 -10.07 -1.99
CA TYR A 63 2.55 -9.17 -1.74
C TYR A 63 2.39 -8.14 -2.85
N SER A 64 1.37 -8.26 -3.68
CA SER A 64 1.04 -7.28 -4.70
C SER A 64 0.07 -6.23 -4.17
N CYS A 65 0.58 -5.01 -4.01
CA CYS A 65 -0.20 -3.84 -3.62
C CYS A 65 0.55 -2.58 -4.05
N GLY A 66 -0.06 -1.74 -4.86
CA GLY A 66 0.57 -0.50 -5.29
C GLY A 66 0.53 0.59 -4.21
N ASN A 67 1.58 1.40 -4.15
CA ASN A 67 1.52 2.72 -3.51
C ASN A 67 0.64 3.66 -4.32
N HIS A 68 0.65 3.50 -5.64
CA HIS A 68 0.03 4.42 -6.60
C HIS A 68 -0.92 3.71 -7.57
N GLY A 69 -0.82 2.38 -7.73
CA GLY A 69 -1.65 1.63 -8.64
C GLY A 69 -2.51 0.56 -7.97
N ASP A 70 -3.34 -0.09 -8.76
CA ASP A 70 -4.07 -1.28 -8.36
C ASP A 70 -3.53 -2.48 -9.17
N PRO A 71 -3.07 -3.55 -8.52
CA PRO A 71 -2.43 -4.69 -9.18
C PRO A 71 -3.23 -5.28 -10.32
N ILE A 72 -4.57 -5.32 -10.22
CA ILE A 72 -5.42 -5.90 -11.26
C ILE A 72 -5.40 -5.12 -12.58
N LEU A 73 -4.84 -3.90 -12.61
CA LEU A 73 -4.65 -3.13 -13.85
C LEU A 73 -3.36 -3.50 -14.58
N CYS A 74 -2.47 -4.30 -14.00
CA CYS A 74 -1.33 -4.89 -14.71
C CYS A 74 -1.83 -5.99 -15.64
N ASN A 75 -1.61 -5.84 -16.95
CA ASN A 75 -2.15 -6.78 -17.93
C ASN A 75 -1.54 -8.17 -17.80
N ASP A 76 -0.29 -8.25 -17.47
CA ASP A 76 0.48 -9.50 -17.42
C ASP A 76 0.54 -10.13 -16.02
N LEU A 77 -0.28 -9.65 -15.07
CA LEU A 77 -0.22 -10.09 -13.66
C LEU A 77 -0.38 -11.61 -13.52
N ILE A 78 -1.35 -12.20 -14.22
CA ILE A 78 -1.59 -13.66 -14.21
C ILE A 78 -0.34 -14.41 -14.69
N TYR A 79 0.23 -14.03 -15.84
CA TYR A 79 1.43 -14.68 -16.38
C TYR A 79 2.65 -14.58 -15.47
N ILE A 80 2.81 -13.46 -14.78
CA ILE A 80 3.85 -13.27 -13.76
C ILE A 80 3.65 -14.25 -12.60
N TYR A 81 2.42 -14.38 -12.09
CA TYR A 81 2.11 -15.28 -10.99
C TYR A 81 2.26 -16.75 -11.36
N GLU A 82 1.81 -17.15 -12.55
CA GLU A 82 2.00 -18.49 -13.07
C GLU A 82 3.48 -18.85 -13.18
N TRP A 83 4.31 -17.91 -13.67
CA TRP A 83 5.75 -18.13 -13.78
C TRP A 83 6.37 -18.32 -12.40
N MET A 84 6.03 -17.47 -11.43
CA MET A 84 6.54 -17.62 -10.06
C MET A 84 6.09 -18.94 -9.42
N LYS A 85 4.83 -19.34 -9.61
CA LYS A 85 4.29 -20.59 -9.09
C LYS A 85 4.92 -21.84 -9.73
N ARG A 86 5.36 -21.76 -10.98
CA ARG A 86 6.14 -22.85 -11.61
C ARG A 86 7.53 -23.03 -10.98
N ILE A 87 8.17 -21.93 -10.56
CA ILE A 87 9.48 -21.95 -9.90
C ILE A 87 9.32 -22.35 -8.43
N ASN A 88 8.41 -21.72 -7.71
CA ASN A 88 8.15 -21.94 -6.29
C ASN A 88 6.65 -22.22 -6.06
N PRO A 89 6.20 -23.48 -6.14
CA PRO A 89 4.80 -23.85 -5.92
C PRO A 89 4.28 -23.50 -4.52
N SER A 90 5.16 -23.42 -3.52
CA SER A 90 4.83 -23.09 -2.13
C SER A 90 4.74 -21.59 -1.88
N LEU A 91 5.21 -20.74 -2.80
CA LEU A 91 5.17 -19.29 -2.67
C LEU A 91 3.74 -18.80 -2.42
N ARG A 92 3.52 -18.19 -1.27
CA ARG A 92 2.26 -17.55 -0.97
C ARG A 92 2.18 -16.18 -1.65
N ILE A 93 1.15 -15.96 -2.46
CA ILE A 93 0.90 -14.70 -3.15
C ILE A 93 -0.36 -14.05 -2.57
N LEU A 94 -0.32 -12.74 -2.28
CA LEU A 94 -1.47 -11.94 -1.85
C LEU A 94 -1.61 -10.71 -2.73
N THR A 95 -2.77 -10.50 -3.31
CA THR A 95 -3.12 -9.32 -4.10
C THR A 95 -4.09 -8.44 -3.33
N THR A 96 -3.76 -7.16 -3.13
CA THR A 96 -4.70 -6.17 -2.56
C THR A 96 -5.23 -5.27 -3.67
N THR A 97 -6.55 -5.19 -3.79
CA THR A 97 -7.23 -4.49 -4.89
C THR A 97 -8.54 -3.85 -4.44
N ASN A 98 -9.04 -2.87 -5.21
CA ASN A 98 -10.40 -2.36 -5.07
C ASN A 98 -11.47 -3.28 -5.70
N GLY A 99 -11.08 -4.30 -6.46
CA GLY A 99 -11.96 -5.30 -7.07
C GLY A 99 -12.78 -4.82 -8.28
N GLY A 100 -12.69 -3.55 -8.67
CA GLY A 100 -13.62 -2.91 -9.63
C GLY A 100 -13.25 -3.01 -11.10
N ALA A 101 -12.41 -3.97 -11.52
CA ALA A 101 -12.00 -4.15 -12.91
C ALA A 101 -11.87 -5.64 -13.28
N ARG A 102 -11.55 -5.93 -14.55
CA ARG A 102 -11.37 -7.26 -15.14
C ARG A 102 -12.69 -8.01 -15.41
N SER A 103 -12.57 -9.06 -16.24
CA SER A 103 -13.69 -9.98 -16.53
C SER A 103 -13.83 -11.03 -15.42
N THR A 104 -14.96 -11.70 -15.37
CA THR A 104 -15.19 -12.85 -14.48
C THR A 104 -14.18 -13.96 -14.74
N GLN A 105 -13.87 -14.30 -16.00
CA GLN A 105 -12.85 -15.29 -16.34
C GLN A 105 -11.49 -14.94 -15.75
N TRP A 106 -11.07 -13.68 -15.77
CA TRP A 106 -9.81 -13.26 -15.17
C TRP A 106 -9.77 -13.49 -13.65
N TRP A 107 -10.92 -13.30 -12.96
CA TRP A 107 -11.03 -13.58 -11.53
C TRP A 107 -11.02 -15.06 -11.21
N ASP A 108 -11.62 -15.89 -12.07
CA ASP A 108 -11.55 -17.34 -12.01
C ASP A 108 -10.10 -17.82 -12.15
N ASP A 109 -9.37 -17.32 -13.15
CA ASP A 109 -7.95 -17.64 -13.37
C ASP A 109 -7.06 -17.22 -12.17
N LEU A 110 -7.37 -16.10 -11.52
CA LEU A 110 -6.60 -15.62 -10.35
C LEU A 110 -6.80 -16.49 -9.10
N ALA A 111 -7.95 -17.13 -8.96
CA ALA A 111 -8.35 -17.86 -7.74
C ALA A 111 -7.37 -19.00 -7.38
N GLY A 112 -6.76 -19.65 -8.40
CA GLY A 112 -5.75 -20.69 -8.20
C GLY A 112 -4.33 -20.18 -7.91
N LEU A 113 -4.08 -18.89 -8.05
CA LEU A 113 -2.73 -18.32 -8.03
C LEU A 113 -2.45 -17.45 -6.79
N SER A 114 -3.45 -16.70 -6.31
CA SER A 114 -3.27 -15.69 -5.28
C SER A 114 -4.42 -15.64 -4.29
N GLU A 115 -4.14 -15.40 -3.01
CA GLU A 115 -5.13 -14.84 -2.10
C GLU A 115 -5.47 -13.42 -2.55
N VAL A 116 -6.70 -12.97 -2.30
CA VAL A 116 -7.10 -11.60 -2.62
C VAL A 116 -7.64 -10.87 -1.39
N ASN A 117 -7.09 -9.68 -1.13
CA ASN A 117 -7.64 -8.74 -0.17
C ASN A 117 -8.40 -7.64 -0.90
N PHE A 118 -9.72 -7.73 -0.89
CA PHE A 118 -10.60 -6.71 -1.45
C PHE A 118 -10.68 -5.51 -0.51
N SER A 119 -10.22 -4.35 -0.98
CA SER A 119 -10.30 -3.07 -0.28
C SER A 119 -11.57 -2.34 -0.67
N VAL A 120 -12.65 -2.59 0.03
CA VAL A 120 -14.01 -2.10 -0.26
C VAL A 120 -14.56 -1.41 0.98
N ASP A 121 -14.95 -0.15 0.86
CA ASP A 121 -15.19 0.73 1.99
C ASP A 121 -16.63 1.25 2.03
N GLY A 122 -17.57 0.33 1.90
CA GLY A 122 -19.03 0.58 1.93
C GLY A 122 -19.80 -0.45 1.11
N LEU A 123 -21.09 -0.32 1.06
CA LEU A 123 -22.01 -1.03 0.17
C LEU A 123 -22.31 -0.16 -1.07
N GLU A 124 -23.38 -0.48 -1.82
CA GLU A 124 -23.72 0.18 -3.09
C GLU A 124 -23.85 1.71 -2.98
N ASP A 125 -24.44 2.18 -1.89
CA ASP A 125 -24.74 3.60 -1.64
C ASP A 125 -23.59 4.41 -1.04
N THR A 126 -22.51 3.79 -0.54
CA THR A 126 -21.43 4.50 0.14
C THR A 126 -20.03 4.20 -0.37
N ASN A 127 -19.77 3.02 -0.97
CA ASN A 127 -18.43 2.65 -1.43
C ASN A 127 -17.81 3.70 -2.38
N HIS A 128 -18.63 4.25 -3.28
CA HIS A 128 -18.18 5.25 -4.26
C HIS A 128 -17.78 6.60 -3.63
N LEU A 129 -18.19 6.89 -2.39
CA LEU A 129 -17.82 8.13 -1.70
C LEU A 129 -16.32 8.18 -1.41
N TYR A 130 -15.71 7.04 -1.11
CA TYR A 130 -14.27 6.93 -0.94
C TYR A 130 -13.59 6.27 -2.15
N ARG A 131 -14.11 5.17 -2.67
CA ARG A 131 -13.60 4.47 -3.86
C ARG A 131 -14.16 5.10 -5.14
N GLN A 132 -13.89 6.40 -5.34
CA GLN A 132 -14.40 7.16 -6.48
C GLN A 132 -14.04 6.48 -7.79
N GLY A 133 -15.03 6.31 -8.69
CA GLY A 133 -14.87 5.64 -9.98
C GLY A 133 -14.98 4.12 -9.97
N VAL A 134 -15.18 3.50 -8.81
CA VAL A 134 -15.39 2.06 -8.67
C VAL A 134 -16.90 1.73 -8.66
N ASN A 135 -17.33 0.85 -9.56
CA ASN A 135 -18.71 0.39 -9.65
C ASN A 135 -18.94 -0.76 -8.65
N TRP A 136 -19.88 -0.59 -7.73
CA TRP A 136 -20.21 -1.58 -6.70
C TRP A 136 -20.62 -2.94 -7.28
N LYS A 137 -21.54 -2.96 -8.23
CA LYS A 137 -22.02 -4.21 -8.85
C LYS A 137 -20.89 -5.02 -9.48
N LYS A 138 -19.91 -4.31 -10.05
CA LYS A 138 -18.73 -4.97 -10.61
C LYS A 138 -17.81 -5.56 -9.54
N VAL A 139 -17.65 -4.87 -8.40
CA VAL A 139 -16.89 -5.39 -7.25
C VAL A 139 -17.56 -6.63 -6.67
N GLU A 140 -18.87 -6.57 -6.48
CA GLU A 140 -19.70 -7.66 -5.96
C GLU A 140 -19.63 -8.90 -6.85
N GLU A 141 -19.83 -8.74 -8.16
CA GLU A 141 -19.71 -9.81 -9.18
C GLU A 141 -18.32 -10.43 -9.15
N ASN A 142 -17.26 -9.62 -9.15
CA ASN A 142 -15.87 -10.09 -9.16
C ASN A 142 -15.51 -10.84 -7.88
N MET A 143 -15.97 -10.33 -6.72
CA MET A 143 -15.74 -10.97 -5.43
C MET A 143 -16.44 -12.33 -5.34
N ALA A 144 -17.72 -12.41 -5.78
CA ALA A 144 -18.46 -13.65 -5.85
C ALA A 144 -17.77 -14.65 -6.78
N THR A 145 -17.44 -14.26 -8.02
CA THR A 145 -16.73 -15.12 -8.98
C THR A 145 -15.43 -15.68 -8.40
N PHE A 146 -14.62 -14.84 -7.77
CA PHE A 146 -13.36 -15.27 -7.17
C PHE A 146 -13.57 -16.30 -6.05
N CYS A 147 -14.57 -16.07 -5.19
CA CYS A 147 -14.91 -17.00 -4.10
C CYS A 147 -15.48 -18.31 -4.64
N ASP A 148 -16.39 -18.27 -5.63
CA ASP A 148 -17.01 -19.42 -6.26
C ASP A 148 -15.99 -20.32 -6.97
N ALA A 149 -14.93 -19.72 -7.54
CA ALA A 149 -13.77 -20.44 -8.10
C ALA A 149 -12.83 -21.04 -7.03
N GLY A 150 -13.19 -20.95 -5.74
CA GLY A 150 -12.37 -21.47 -4.63
C GLY A 150 -11.27 -20.53 -4.16
N GLY A 151 -11.25 -19.28 -4.61
CA GLY A 151 -10.27 -18.27 -4.23
C GLY A 151 -10.37 -17.86 -2.76
N MET A 152 -9.23 -17.62 -2.13
CA MET A 152 -9.17 -17.21 -0.72
C MET A 152 -9.29 -15.69 -0.58
N ALA A 153 -10.53 -15.21 -0.39
CA ALA A 153 -10.85 -13.79 -0.30
C ALA A 153 -10.83 -13.27 1.15
N LYS A 154 -10.29 -12.05 1.29
CA LYS A 154 -10.44 -11.20 2.49
C LYS A 154 -11.12 -9.91 2.06
N TRP A 155 -11.96 -9.36 2.90
CA TRP A 155 -12.56 -8.03 2.69
C TRP A 155 -12.09 -7.09 3.79
N THR A 156 -11.29 -6.08 3.40
CA THR A 156 -10.87 -4.99 4.28
C THR A 156 -11.79 -3.80 4.10
N PHE A 157 -12.45 -3.38 5.17
CA PHE A 157 -13.40 -2.28 5.23
C PHE A 157 -12.82 -1.13 6.06
N LEU A 158 -12.44 -0.03 5.42
CA LEU A 158 -11.94 1.18 6.10
C LEU A 158 -13.13 2.04 6.54
N VAL A 159 -13.23 2.29 7.86
CA VAL A 159 -14.38 2.97 8.43
C VAL A 159 -14.20 4.49 8.40
N PHE A 160 -15.24 5.16 7.92
CA PHE A 160 -15.50 6.60 7.93
C PHE A 160 -16.86 6.87 8.56
N ARG A 161 -17.17 8.13 8.86
CA ARG A 161 -18.49 8.53 9.37
C ARG A 161 -19.63 8.12 8.42
N HIS A 162 -19.42 8.26 7.11
CA HIS A 162 -20.46 7.97 6.11
C HIS A 162 -20.78 6.49 5.92
N ASN A 163 -19.92 5.58 6.37
CA ASN A 163 -20.10 4.13 6.19
C ASN A 163 -20.07 3.32 7.50
N GLU A 164 -19.87 3.96 8.67
CA GLU A 164 -19.79 3.25 9.95
C GLU A 164 -21.06 2.45 10.31
N HIS A 165 -22.23 2.91 9.86
CA HIS A 165 -23.51 2.23 10.05
C HIS A 165 -23.63 0.94 9.22
N GLN A 166 -22.81 0.76 8.18
CA GLN A 166 -22.87 -0.40 7.28
C GLN A 166 -21.92 -1.55 7.67
N VAL A 167 -21.06 -1.36 8.68
CA VAL A 167 -20.02 -2.36 9.03
C VAL A 167 -20.61 -3.75 9.26
N GLU A 168 -21.72 -3.86 10.00
CA GLU A 168 -22.32 -5.15 10.29
C GLU A 168 -23.08 -5.75 9.10
N ASP A 169 -23.70 -4.94 8.26
CA ASP A 169 -24.34 -5.42 7.04
C ASP A 169 -23.31 -5.85 5.99
N ALA A 170 -22.21 -5.11 5.83
CA ALA A 170 -21.09 -5.53 5.01
C ALA A 170 -20.46 -6.85 5.50
N ARG A 171 -20.37 -7.03 6.83
CA ARG A 171 -19.91 -8.30 7.43
C ARG A 171 -20.84 -9.48 7.12
N LYS A 172 -22.16 -9.28 7.17
CA LYS A 172 -23.12 -10.31 6.76
C LYS A 172 -23.02 -10.60 5.28
N TRP A 173 -22.91 -9.54 4.45
CA TRP A 173 -22.79 -9.67 3.01
C TRP A 173 -21.52 -10.38 2.58
N SER A 174 -20.40 -10.12 3.27
CA SER A 174 -19.14 -10.82 3.01
C SER A 174 -19.27 -12.34 3.13
N LYS A 175 -20.07 -12.84 4.09
CA LYS A 175 -20.34 -14.26 4.25
C LYS A 175 -21.20 -14.82 3.11
N VAL A 176 -22.18 -14.04 2.61
CA VAL A 176 -23.02 -14.42 1.47
C VAL A 176 -22.16 -14.56 0.21
N LEU A 177 -21.16 -13.69 0.04
CA LEU A 177 -20.22 -13.72 -1.09
C LEU A 177 -19.08 -14.77 -0.93
N GLY A 178 -19.06 -15.55 0.16
CA GLY A 178 -18.03 -16.58 0.37
C GLY A 178 -16.68 -16.03 0.87
N VAL A 179 -16.61 -14.76 1.29
CA VAL A 179 -15.38 -14.15 1.80
C VAL A 179 -14.99 -14.78 3.13
N LYS A 180 -13.74 -15.21 3.26
CA LYS A 180 -13.23 -15.89 4.46
C LYS A 180 -13.08 -14.98 5.66
N ASP A 181 -12.48 -13.81 5.46
CA ASP A 181 -12.15 -12.88 6.52
C ASP A 181 -12.71 -11.48 6.21
N PHE A 182 -13.50 -10.91 7.14
CA PHE A 182 -13.93 -9.52 7.09
C PHE A 182 -13.19 -8.70 8.14
N ILE A 183 -12.37 -7.74 7.67
CA ILE A 183 -11.44 -6.98 8.51
C ILE A 183 -11.88 -5.53 8.56
N VAL A 184 -12.25 -5.05 9.75
CA VAL A 184 -12.54 -3.63 10.00
C VAL A 184 -11.25 -2.87 10.18
N LYS A 185 -11.02 -1.87 9.32
CA LYS A 185 -9.80 -1.08 9.32
C LYS A 185 -10.05 0.32 9.86
N LYS A 186 -9.18 0.79 10.76
CA LYS A 186 -9.24 2.10 11.40
C LYS A 186 -8.21 3.03 10.77
N SER A 187 -8.63 4.19 10.23
CA SER A 187 -7.71 5.07 9.52
C SER A 187 -6.68 5.71 10.44
N GLY A 188 -5.39 5.59 10.09
CA GLY A 188 -4.31 6.37 10.68
C GLY A 188 -4.01 7.69 9.95
N ARG A 189 -4.82 8.08 8.94
CA ARG A 189 -4.55 9.22 8.05
C ARG A 189 -5.16 10.54 8.51
N TYR A 190 -5.76 10.57 9.70
CA TYR A 190 -6.32 11.78 10.29
C TYR A 190 -5.29 12.59 11.10
N ILE A 191 -4.04 12.53 10.69
CA ILE A 191 -2.97 13.40 11.18
C ILE A 191 -2.45 14.26 10.04
N ASN A 192 -2.31 15.54 10.29
CA ASN A 192 -1.54 16.42 9.43
C ASN A 192 -0.06 16.25 9.77
N THR A 193 0.68 15.53 8.91
CA THR A 193 2.10 15.27 9.15
C THR A 193 2.99 16.51 8.99
N ALA A 194 2.49 17.58 8.39
CA ALA A 194 3.25 18.84 8.26
C ALA A 194 3.11 19.74 9.51
N THR A 195 1.90 19.81 10.09
CA THR A 195 1.62 20.60 11.30
C THR A 195 1.55 19.75 12.55
N LEU A 196 1.59 18.41 12.38
CA LEU A 196 1.50 17.41 13.44
C LEU A 196 0.24 17.53 14.30
N THR A 197 -0.86 17.95 13.69
CA THR A 197 -2.16 18.11 14.34
C THR A 197 -3.16 17.07 13.86
N GLU A 198 -4.11 16.70 14.72
CA GLU A 198 -5.23 15.85 14.33
C GLU A 198 -6.15 16.59 13.34
N LYS A 199 -6.60 15.87 12.31
CA LYS A 199 -7.58 16.36 11.33
C LYS A 199 -8.95 15.78 11.65
N THR A 200 -9.99 16.58 11.58
CA THR A 200 -11.38 16.13 11.71
C THR A 200 -11.84 15.34 10.50
N GLY A 201 -11.23 15.58 9.33
CA GLY A 201 -11.57 14.91 8.09
C GLY A 201 -10.64 15.27 6.93
N HIS A 202 -11.05 14.91 5.73
CA HIS A 202 -10.33 15.14 4.48
C HIS A 202 -11.29 15.64 3.40
N GLN A 203 -10.95 16.76 2.74
CA GLN A 203 -11.74 17.29 1.64
C GLN A 203 -11.44 16.53 0.35
N ALA A 204 -12.40 15.77 -0.16
CA ALA A 204 -12.31 15.12 -1.46
C ALA A 204 -12.48 16.13 -2.61
N GLN A 205 -11.89 15.82 -3.76
CA GLN A 205 -12.02 16.54 -5.02
C GLN A 205 -12.39 15.57 -6.15
N ASN A 206 -13.01 16.10 -7.20
CA ASN A 206 -13.16 15.38 -8.48
C ASN A 206 -11.96 15.67 -9.41
N LYS A 207 -11.96 15.05 -10.60
CA LYS A 207 -10.90 15.23 -11.60
C LYS A 207 -10.71 16.67 -12.09
N LYS A 208 -11.68 17.57 -11.86
CA LYS A 208 -11.59 19.00 -12.18
C LYS A 208 -11.09 19.86 -11.02
N GLY A 209 -10.74 19.23 -9.88
CA GLY A 209 -10.34 19.93 -8.65
C GLY A 209 -11.50 20.52 -7.85
N GLU A 210 -12.76 20.27 -8.26
CA GLU A 210 -13.93 20.77 -7.55
C GLU A 210 -14.16 19.98 -6.27
N LYS A 211 -14.48 20.69 -5.17
CA LYS A 211 -14.76 20.05 -3.88
C LYS A 211 -15.94 19.08 -3.98
N GLN A 212 -15.75 17.93 -3.42
CA GLN A 212 -16.75 16.87 -3.25
C GLN A 212 -17.07 16.69 -1.76
N GLN A 213 -17.46 15.50 -1.32
CA GLN A 213 -17.74 15.20 0.07
C GLN A 213 -16.54 15.44 0.99
N TYR A 214 -16.83 15.75 2.24
CA TYR A 214 -15.82 15.78 3.31
C TYR A 214 -15.81 14.43 4.04
N LEU A 215 -14.67 13.77 4.05
CA LEU A 215 -14.50 12.44 4.64
C LEU A 215 -14.13 12.60 6.11
N GLU A 216 -15.12 12.49 7.00
CA GLU A 216 -14.94 12.62 8.44
C GLU A 216 -14.51 11.30 9.10
N GLN A 217 -13.88 11.41 10.26
CA GLN A 217 -13.63 10.27 11.14
C GLN A 217 -14.97 9.65 11.59
N PRO A 218 -14.99 8.33 11.90
CA PRO A 218 -16.16 7.70 12.53
C PRO A 218 -16.58 8.44 13.82
N LEU A 219 -17.85 8.44 14.12
CA LEU A 219 -18.35 8.96 15.40
C LEU A 219 -18.10 7.95 16.54
N ASP A 220 -18.34 6.67 16.25
CA ASP A 220 -18.16 5.60 17.22
C ASP A 220 -16.65 5.36 17.50
N ASP A 221 -16.27 5.56 18.74
CA ASP A 221 -14.86 5.44 19.19
C ASP A 221 -14.28 4.04 18.96
N LYS A 222 -15.11 3.00 18.85
CA LYS A 222 -14.64 1.64 18.53
C LYS A 222 -13.97 1.55 17.15
N TYR A 223 -14.32 2.48 16.23
CA TYR A 223 -13.76 2.55 14.87
C TYR A 223 -12.65 3.60 14.71
N LYS A 224 -12.37 4.40 15.74
CA LYS A 224 -11.24 5.35 15.72
C LYS A 224 -9.91 4.65 15.96
N ASN A 225 -8.87 5.20 15.36
CA ASN A 225 -7.51 4.70 15.54
C ASN A 225 -7.00 5.09 16.95
N LYS A 226 -6.68 4.10 17.76
CA LYS A 226 -6.29 4.27 19.17
C LYS A 226 -4.93 4.94 19.36
N GLU A 227 -4.13 5.04 18.31
CA GLU A 227 -2.83 5.69 18.37
C GLU A 227 -2.93 7.23 18.28
N LEU A 228 -4.02 7.76 17.70
CA LEU A 228 -4.18 9.22 17.55
C LEU A 228 -4.10 9.97 18.88
N PRO A 229 -4.74 9.53 19.98
CA PRO A 229 -4.63 10.18 21.27
C PRO A 229 -3.22 10.19 21.88
N LYS A 230 -2.33 9.28 21.48
CA LYS A 230 -0.94 9.27 21.99
C LYS A 230 -0.15 10.50 21.56
N PHE A 231 -0.58 11.16 20.48
CA PHE A 231 0.08 12.33 19.93
C PHE A 231 0.22 13.47 20.97
N ALA A 232 -0.86 13.85 21.63
CA ALA A 232 -0.86 14.88 22.66
C ALA A 232 0.07 14.53 23.84
N ARG A 233 0.18 13.23 24.18
CA ARG A 233 1.10 12.76 25.22
C ARG A 233 2.57 12.90 24.81
N ILE A 234 2.87 12.59 23.53
CA ILE A 234 4.21 12.77 22.97
C ILE A 234 4.61 14.24 23.02
N GLU A 235 3.75 15.15 22.59
CA GLU A 235 4.00 16.59 22.63
C GLU A 235 4.27 17.08 24.05
N LYS A 236 3.46 16.63 25.01
CA LYS A 236 3.67 16.96 26.43
C LYS A 236 5.00 16.45 26.97
N THR A 237 5.45 15.27 26.57
CA THR A 237 6.67 14.62 27.11
C THR A 237 7.94 15.17 26.47
N TYR A 238 7.93 15.40 25.16
CA TYR A 238 9.12 15.76 24.37
C TYR A 238 9.11 17.23 23.92
N GLY A 239 8.04 17.98 24.18
CA GLY A 239 7.85 19.37 23.77
C GLY A 239 7.38 19.53 22.32
N SER A 240 7.65 18.55 21.43
CA SER A 240 7.08 18.46 20.08
C SER A 240 7.21 17.03 19.54
N PHE A 241 6.41 16.72 18.51
CA PHE A 241 6.52 15.44 17.83
C PHE A 241 7.82 15.32 17.03
N ASP A 242 8.34 16.40 16.47
CA ASP A 242 9.63 16.39 15.77
C ASP A 242 10.78 16.04 16.73
N LYS A 243 10.82 16.64 17.91
CA LYS A 243 11.83 16.26 18.94
C LYS A 243 11.73 14.79 19.35
N TYR A 244 10.50 14.26 19.42
CA TYR A 244 10.33 12.82 19.65
C TYR A 244 10.91 11.98 18.52
N LEU A 245 10.68 12.36 17.26
CA LEU A 245 11.22 11.63 16.10
C LEU A 245 12.75 11.65 16.02
N GLU A 246 13.39 12.68 16.59
CA GLU A 246 14.86 12.77 16.65
C GLU A 246 15.48 11.76 17.63
N VAL A 247 14.73 11.30 18.63
CA VAL A 247 15.26 10.45 19.71
C VAL A 247 14.61 9.07 19.82
N CYS A 248 13.45 8.85 19.17
CA CYS A 248 12.74 7.57 19.28
C CYS A 248 13.55 6.41 18.68
N ASP A 249 13.38 5.21 19.24
CA ASP A 249 13.94 4.00 18.67
C ASP A 249 13.28 3.65 17.32
N ILE A 250 14.09 3.30 16.35
CA ILE A 250 13.62 2.83 15.03
C ILE A 250 13.67 1.31 15.00
N ASP A 251 12.50 0.70 14.98
CA ASP A 251 12.29 -0.73 14.91
C ASP A 251 11.75 -1.12 13.52
N CYS A 252 12.65 -1.30 12.57
CA CYS A 252 12.32 -1.42 11.16
C CYS A 252 11.46 -2.65 10.84
N LYS A 253 10.21 -2.42 10.45
CA LYS A 253 9.23 -3.46 10.12
C LYS A 253 9.62 -4.27 8.89
N ALA A 254 10.18 -3.64 7.86
CA ALA A 254 10.61 -4.31 6.64
C ALA A 254 11.81 -5.24 6.92
N LEU A 255 12.75 -4.80 7.76
CA LEU A 255 13.90 -5.63 8.16
C LEU A 255 13.44 -6.86 8.97
N LYS A 256 12.51 -6.68 9.90
CA LYS A 256 11.91 -7.80 10.67
C LYS A 256 11.18 -8.81 9.81
N LYS A 257 10.46 -8.33 8.80
CA LYS A 257 9.75 -9.17 7.83
C LYS A 257 10.66 -9.76 6.76
N LYS A 258 11.92 -9.33 6.69
CA LYS A 258 12.83 -9.68 5.59
C LYS A 258 12.24 -9.29 4.22
N GLU A 259 11.57 -8.14 4.17
CA GLU A 259 10.80 -7.63 3.03
C GLU A 259 11.56 -6.54 2.29
N ILE A 260 11.47 -6.54 0.96
CA ILE A 260 11.83 -5.40 0.11
C ILE A 260 10.62 -4.94 -0.70
N TYR A 261 10.69 -3.71 -1.23
CA TYR A 261 9.66 -3.16 -2.12
C TYR A 261 10.23 -2.98 -3.53
N ILE A 262 9.47 -3.42 -4.55
CA ILE A 262 9.79 -3.19 -5.97
C ILE A 262 8.65 -2.39 -6.60
N SER A 263 8.95 -1.20 -7.13
CA SER A 263 7.97 -0.30 -7.76
C SER A 263 7.61 -0.71 -9.19
N ALA A 264 6.54 -0.14 -9.72
CA ALA A 264 6.12 -0.34 -11.12
C ALA A 264 7.17 0.11 -12.15
N GLU A 265 8.02 1.05 -11.80
CA GLU A 265 9.14 1.50 -12.66
C GLU A 265 10.37 0.59 -12.55
N GLY A 266 10.38 -0.35 -11.60
CA GLY A 266 11.52 -1.26 -11.35
C GLY A 266 12.44 -0.79 -10.22
N TYR A 267 12.17 0.34 -9.58
CA TYR A 267 12.99 0.80 -8.46
C TYR A 267 12.79 -0.07 -7.22
N THR A 268 13.89 -0.50 -6.62
CA THR A 268 13.91 -1.35 -5.44
C THR A 268 14.25 -0.54 -4.20
N PHE A 269 13.38 -0.60 -3.21
CA PHE A 269 13.50 0.13 -1.94
C PHE A 269 13.51 -0.83 -0.74
N PRO A 270 14.06 -0.42 0.41
CA PRO A 270 13.90 -1.17 1.65
C PRO A 270 12.44 -1.34 2.08
N CYS A 271 11.54 -0.43 1.74
CA CYS A 271 10.10 -0.53 2.05
C CYS A 271 9.24 0.43 1.22
N CYS A 272 7.93 0.18 1.18
CA CYS A 272 6.94 0.99 0.46
C CYS A 272 6.85 2.44 0.96
N TRP A 273 7.11 2.72 2.24
CA TRP A 273 7.06 4.09 2.77
C TRP A 273 8.17 4.97 2.22
N LEU A 274 9.39 4.42 2.09
CA LEU A 274 10.51 5.12 1.45
C LEU A 274 10.25 5.28 -0.04
N ALA A 275 9.72 4.26 -0.71
CA ALA A 275 9.37 4.31 -2.12
C ALA A 275 8.36 5.41 -2.47
N GLY A 276 7.45 5.75 -1.56
CA GLY A 276 6.48 6.83 -1.76
C GLY A 276 7.02 8.25 -1.54
N GLN A 277 8.23 8.41 -1.00
CA GLN A 277 8.76 9.76 -0.69
C GLN A 277 9.08 10.61 -1.92
N PRO A 278 9.69 10.08 -2.99
CA PRO A 278 9.97 10.87 -4.18
C PRO A 278 8.71 11.33 -4.93
N TYR A 279 7.55 10.71 -4.70
CA TYR A 279 6.31 10.93 -5.45
C TYR A 279 5.29 11.82 -4.71
N LYS A 280 5.74 12.72 -3.83
CA LYS A 280 4.82 13.61 -3.10
C LYS A 280 4.27 14.69 -4.02
N TRP A 281 3.00 14.57 -4.40
CA TRP A 281 2.33 15.41 -5.40
C TRP A 281 2.33 16.92 -5.10
N TRP A 282 2.52 17.33 -3.85
CA TRP A 282 2.66 18.73 -3.46
C TRP A 282 4.04 19.34 -3.73
N ARG A 283 5.01 18.54 -4.17
CA ARG A 283 6.33 19.00 -4.61
C ARG A 283 6.32 19.20 -6.12
N LYS A 284 7.06 20.19 -6.60
CA LYS A 284 7.15 20.49 -8.04
C LYS A 284 7.96 19.45 -8.81
N GLN A 285 8.95 18.85 -8.15
CA GLN A 285 9.84 17.83 -8.69
C GLN A 285 10.08 16.72 -7.65
N LYS A 286 10.69 15.62 -8.06
CA LYS A 286 11.14 14.59 -7.13
C LYS A 286 12.29 15.18 -6.30
N GLU A 287 12.10 15.31 -5.00
CA GLU A 287 13.04 15.96 -4.06
C GLU A 287 12.87 15.40 -2.64
N GLY A 288 13.83 15.74 -1.76
CA GLY A 288 13.81 15.43 -0.33
C GLY A 288 14.78 14.31 0.05
N ASP A 289 14.92 14.10 1.35
CA ASP A 289 15.97 13.26 1.98
C ASP A 289 16.16 11.88 1.32
N VAL A 290 15.08 11.20 0.97
CA VAL A 290 15.13 9.89 0.31
C VAL A 290 15.61 10.01 -1.13
N HIS A 291 15.15 11.03 -1.87
CA HIS A 291 15.59 11.30 -3.23
C HIS A 291 17.10 11.60 -3.27
N ASP A 292 17.56 12.49 -2.39
CA ASP A 292 18.96 12.88 -2.30
C ASP A 292 19.85 11.68 -1.88
N MET A 293 19.32 10.84 -0.97
CA MET A 293 20.00 9.62 -0.55
C MET A 293 20.12 8.57 -1.67
N ILE A 294 19.15 8.49 -2.59
CA ILE A 294 19.23 7.59 -3.74
C ILE A 294 20.34 8.03 -4.70
N GLY A 295 20.38 9.33 -5.05
CA GLY A 295 21.28 9.88 -6.06
C GLY A 295 20.94 9.35 -7.45
N ASP A 296 21.66 8.33 -7.92
CA ASP A 296 21.40 7.70 -9.21
C ASP A 296 20.36 6.58 -9.10
N TYR A 297 19.21 6.78 -9.73
CA TYR A 297 18.09 5.83 -9.73
C TYR A 297 18.37 4.55 -10.52
N ASP A 298 19.30 4.56 -11.45
CA ASP A 298 19.68 3.36 -12.22
C ASP A 298 20.35 2.32 -11.31
N LEU A 299 21.04 2.76 -10.25
CA LEU A 299 21.67 1.88 -9.27
C LEU A 299 20.68 1.13 -8.37
N ILE A 300 19.42 1.55 -8.33
CA ILE A 300 18.34 0.89 -7.57
C ILE A 300 17.24 0.33 -8.46
N ASN A 301 17.41 0.38 -9.79
CA ASN A 301 16.43 -0.13 -10.76
C ASN A 301 16.77 -1.57 -11.15
N VAL A 302 15.93 -2.53 -10.76
CA VAL A 302 16.17 -3.95 -11.02
C VAL A 302 16.13 -4.31 -12.52
N LYS A 303 15.55 -3.47 -13.36
CA LYS A 303 15.59 -3.61 -14.84
C LYS A 303 16.97 -3.24 -15.44
N LYS A 304 17.85 -2.60 -14.66
CA LYS A 304 19.16 -2.12 -15.09
C LYS A 304 20.31 -2.70 -14.27
N THR A 305 20.09 -2.90 -12.98
CA THR A 305 21.08 -3.36 -12.02
C THR A 305 20.58 -4.65 -11.35
N PRO A 306 21.34 -5.73 -11.32
CA PRO A 306 20.93 -6.99 -10.67
C PRO A 306 20.51 -6.77 -9.22
N LEU A 307 19.39 -7.40 -8.82
CA LEU A 307 18.77 -7.23 -7.51
C LEU A 307 19.75 -7.47 -6.34
N LYS A 308 20.63 -8.46 -6.49
CA LYS A 308 21.69 -8.75 -5.50
C LYS A 308 22.66 -7.57 -5.30
N GLN A 309 22.97 -6.82 -6.36
CA GLN A 309 23.83 -5.64 -6.29
C GLN A 309 23.08 -4.46 -5.66
N ILE A 310 21.80 -4.30 -5.98
CA ILE A 310 20.95 -3.26 -5.38
C ILE A 310 20.90 -3.42 -3.85
N ILE A 311 20.56 -4.62 -3.37
CA ILE A 311 20.41 -4.90 -1.93
C ILE A 311 21.72 -4.75 -1.16
N LYS A 312 22.86 -5.11 -1.77
CA LYS A 312 24.19 -4.90 -1.20
C LYS A 312 24.69 -3.46 -1.37
N GLY A 313 23.99 -2.68 -2.19
CA GLY A 313 24.40 -1.34 -2.60
C GLY A 313 24.29 -0.28 -1.50
N GLY A 314 24.93 0.88 -1.78
CA GLY A 314 25.05 1.96 -0.80
C GLY A 314 23.73 2.54 -0.31
N PHE A 315 22.66 2.54 -1.14
CA PHE A 315 21.36 3.10 -0.71
C PHE A 315 20.75 2.36 0.49
N PHE A 316 20.71 1.02 0.45
CA PHE A 316 20.19 0.22 1.57
C PHE A 316 21.00 0.43 2.85
N ASN A 317 22.33 0.50 2.74
CA ASN A 317 23.20 0.77 3.88
C ASN A 317 23.00 2.19 4.41
N ARG A 318 22.96 3.22 3.56
CA ARG A 318 22.70 4.61 3.98
C ARG A 318 21.39 4.76 4.73
N VAL A 319 20.34 4.03 4.33
CA VAL A 319 19.07 4.03 5.06
C VAL A 319 19.24 3.48 6.47
N GLN A 320 19.99 2.38 6.66
CA GLN A 320 20.24 1.82 8.00
C GLN A 320 21.14 2.73 8.84
N ASP A 321 22.21 3.28 8.26
CA ASP A 321 23.13 4.20 8.93
C ASP A 321 22.41 5.46 9.41
N SER A 322 21.40 5.93 8.66
CA SER A 322 20.59 7.09 9.03
C SER A 322 19.78 6.92 10.33
N TRP A 323 19.63 5.72 10.86
CA TRP A 323 18.89 5.54 12.12
C TRP A 323 19.62 6.05 13.34
N THR A 324 20.94 6.16 13.28
CA THR A 324 21.79 6.67 14.37
C THR A 324 22.23 8.10 14.14
N LYS A 325 22.41 8.51 12.85
CA LYS A 325 22.88 9.84 12.48
C LYS A 325 22.13 10.32 11.23
N ASP A 326 21.75 11.57 11.18
CA ASP A 326 21.03 12.20 10.05
C ASP A 326 19.71 11.45 9.72
N ARG A 327 18.88 11.27 10.73
CA ARG A 327 17.71 10.39 10.72
C ARG A 327 16.73 10.71 9.60
N LEU A 328 16.42 9.70 8.80
CA LEU A 328 15.27 9.76 7.90
C LEU A 328 13.98 9.87 8.72
N LYS A 329 13.31 11.03 8.65
CA LYS A 329 12.05 11.30 9.34
C LYS A 329 11.00 10.23 9.04
N THR A 330 10.99 9.70 7.81
CA THR A 330 10.08 8.62 7.40
C THR A 330 10.31 7.35 8.20
N CYS A 331 11.56 6.95 8.44
CA CYS A 331 11.86 5.76 9.25
C CYS A 331 11.41 5.93 10.71
N ALA A 332 11.74 7.09 11.32
CA ALA A 332 11.30 7.41 12.67
C ALA A 332 9.77 7.45 12.80
N LEU A 333 9.06 8.06 11.82
CA LEU A 333 7.60 8.17 11.82
C LEU A 333 6.88 6.83 11.65
N LYS A 334 7.42 5.91 10.82
CA LYS A 334 6.73 4.68 10.42
C LYS A 334 7.15 3.45 11.22
N CYS A 335 8.31 3.50 11.83
CA CYS A 335 8.94 2.36 12.48
C CYS A 335 9.39 2.63 13.92
N ASN A 336 8.84 3.66 14.59
CA ASN A 336 9.10 3.82 16.02
C ASN A 336 8.29 2.83 16.87
N SER A 337 8.77 2.55 18.09
CA SER A 337 8.18 1.54 18.97
C SER A 337 6.96 2.03 19.76
N TYR A 338 6.78 3.34 19.92
CA TYR A 338 5.74 3.91 20.79
C TYR A 338 4.50 4.37 20.04
N TYR A 339 4.64 5.03 18.88
CA TYR A 339 3.56 5.62 18.12
C TYR A 339 3.45 4.98 16.73
N ASP A 340 2.45 4.13 16.52
CA ASP A 340 2.27 3.40 15.27
C ASP A 340 0.81 3.39 14.78
N PRO A 341 0.33 4.52 14.24
CA PRO A 341 -1.04 4.61 13.73
C PRO A 341 -1.31 3.73 12.52
N PHE A 342 -0.26 3.22 11.87
CA PHE A 342 -0.39 2.38 10.67
C PHE A 342 -0.56 0.91 11.01
N THR A 343 0.09 0.39 12.02
CA THR A 343 -0.17 -0.97 12.53
C THR A 343 -1.50 -1.01 13.28
N ALA A 344 -1.82 0.02 14.06
CA ALA A 344 -3.09 0.13 14.78
C ALA A 344 -4.34 0.22 13.88
N GLN A 345 -4.18 0.34 12.58
CA GLN A 345 -5.29 0.25 11.62
C GLN A 345 -5.96 -1.13 11.61
N TRP A 346 -5.24 -2.17 11.99
CA TRP A 346 -5.65 -3.57 11.89
C TRP A 346 -6.19 -4.15 13.21
N GLN A 347 -6.41 -3.32 14.20
CA GLN A 347 -6.89 -3.71 15.54
C GLN A 347 -8.41 -3.69 15.65
#